data_f9002ceb9c6852ccf212b132768cdb39
#
_entry.id   f9002ceb9c6852ccf212b132768cdb39
#
_cell.length_a   1.000
_cell.length_b   1.000
_cell.length_c   1.000
_cell.angle_alpha   90.00
_cell.angle_beta   90.00
_cell.angle_gamma   90.00
#
_symmetry.space_group_name_H-M   'P 1'
#
loop_
_entity.id
_entity.type
_entity.pdbx_description
1 polymer ?
#
loop_
_entity_poly.entity_id
_entity_poly.type
_entity_poly.pdbx_seq_one_letter_code
_entity_poly.pdbx_strand_id
1 'polypeptide(L)'
;VVGGGITGLAAAHALCTGNGNGLGVQVTVFESDDRLGGKLRTSPFAGHPGIDEGPDAFLARLPWGTALATALGLPLVSPQAGRAAVWWDALHPIPEGLLLGMPTEVMALARSRLLSWPGKLRAATEPLRRRTSLEPDSLGGFVRARFGSEIHLRLVDPLVGSIYAADTDHFSLAAVPQIADLAGKGRSVLLTGRKMPKPPANAGPVFYAPRDGMGALALATASAATAAGAELRTNTPVQAVERDGKGWRVDGEHFAAVLLAAPAAAAGRLLRQPVPAAATTLAAIPSADVAMVTIALDAGDWPRGLIGMSGYLVPKPKQRLVTAVSFGSQKWSHWELPSSVVLRVSLGRDGLAVLHLSDEQLLAAAIDEVGHHLGLTLQPQHARVSRWPGAFPQYRPHHAARVATAEQALPAGLAIAGASYHGIGVPACIRSAQQAAAALHTFLQTVAD
;
A
#
# COMPACT_ATOMS: atom_id res chain seq x y z
N VAL A 1 8.80 -8.62 19.53
CA VAL A 1 8.08 -8.14 18.32
C VAL A 1 7.74 -9.35 17.46
N VAL A 2 6.47 -9.49 17.04
CA VAL A 2 6.02 -10.60 16.20
C VAL A 2 5.74 -10.07 14.79
N GLY A 3 6.53 -10.51 13.82
CA GLY A 3 6.53 -10.12 12.41
C GLY A 3 7.77 -9.29 12.03
N GLY A 4 8.56 -9.81 11.10
CA GLY A 4 9.81 -9.22 10.58
C GLY A 4 9.63 -8.38 9.31
N GLY A 5 8.42 -7.90 9.02
CA GLY A 5 8.17 -6.90 7.99
C GLY A 5 8.68 -5.51 8.37
N ILE A 6 8.59 -4.53 7.46
CA ILE A 6 9.08 -3.16 7.72
C ILE A 6 8.52 -2.54 9.01
N THR A 7 7.28 -2.88 9.39
CA THR A 7 6.68 -2.43 10.65
C THR A 7 7.43 -2.96 11.86
N GLY A 8 7.62 -4.29 11.94
CA GLY A 8 8.31 -4.90 13.07
C GLY A 8 9.78 -4.49 13.16
N LEU A 9 10.45 -4.41 12.01
CA LEU A 9 11.85 -3.95 11.95
C LEU A 9 12.01 -2.49 12.39
N ALA A 10 11.11 -1.59 11.95
CA ALA A 10 11.12 -0.19 12.37
C ALA A 10 10.78 -0.04 13.86
N ALA A 11 9.88 -0.89 14.39
CA ALA A 11 9.56 -0.91 15.82
C ALA A 11 10.74 -1.42 16.64
N ALA A 12 11.40 -2.51 16.22
CA ALA A 12 12.57 -3.04 16.89
C ALA A 12 13.71 -2.01 16.92
N HIS A 13 14.01 -1.38 15.79
CA HIS A 13 14.99 -0.30 15.71
C HIS A 13 14.64 0.86 16.68
N ALA A 14 13.36 1.31 16.70
CA ALA A 14 12.93 2.38 17.58
C ALA A 14 12.99 2.01 19.08
N LEU A 15 12.68 0.76 19.44
CA LEU A 15 12.77 0.27 20.81
C LEU A 15 14.23 0.17 21.28
N CYS A 16 15.14 -0.33 20.45
CA CYS A 16 16.55 -0.47 20.81
C CYS A 16 17.26 0.88 20.89
N THR A 17 16.95 1.83 19.98
CA THR A 17 17.60 3.14 19.96
C THR A 17 17.03 4.10 20.98
N GLY A 18 15.81 3.86 21.47
CA GLY A 18 15.05 4.60 22.46
C GLY A 18 15.29 6.11 22.37
N ASN A 19 14.40 6.96 22.07
CA ASN A 19 14.56 8.43 21.85
C ASN A 19 15.66 9.13 22.67
N GLY A 20 16.84 8.53 22.80
CA GLY A 20 18.01 9.04 23.55
C GLY A 20 18.04 8.70 25.05
N ASN A 21 17.03 8.07 25.59
CA ASN A 21 16.93 7.71 27.03
C ASN A 21 17.21 6.20 27.27
N GLY A 22 18.27 5.69 26.69
CA GLY A 22 18.67 4.28 26.65
C GLY A 22 18.32 3.41 27.86
N LEU A 23 17.14 2.83 27.89
CA LEU A 23 16.73 1.84 28.90
C LEU A 23 17.34 0.45 28.66
N GLY A 24 18.19 0.28 27.66
CA GLY A 24 18.78 -1.02 27.38
C GLY A 24 17.72 -2.13 27.13
N VAL A 25 16.63 -1.78 26.42
CA VAL A 25 15.58 -2.75 26.13
C VAL A 25 16.11 -3.81 25.18
N GLN A 26 16.12 -5.07 25.64
CA GLN A 26 16.40 -6.20 24.79
C GLN A 26 15.18 -6.51 23.91
N VAL A 27 15.38 -6.57 22.61
CA VAL A 27 14.30 -6.78 21.63
C VAL A 27 14.57 -8.06 20.85
N THR A 28 13.59 -8.97 20.84
CA THR A 28 13.58 -10.12 19.94
C THR A 28 12.50 -9.96 18.90
N VAL A 29 12.82 -10.13 17.63
CA VAL A 29 11.88 -10.14 16.51
C VAL A 29 11.71 -11.57 16.03
N PHE A 30 10.47 -12.04 16.00
CA PHE A 30 10.09 -13.36 15.47
C PHE A 30 9.50 -13.18 14.07
N GLU A 31 10.07 -13.85 13.07
CA GLU A 31 9.58 -13.88 11.69
C GLU A 31 9.32 -15.33 11.27
N SER A 32 8.13 -15.56 10.70
CA SER A 32 7.71 -16.89 10.25
C SER A 32 8.43 -17.37 8.99
N ASP A 33 8.78 -16.44 8.10
CA ASP A 33 9.46 -16.75 6.85
C ASP A 33 10.98 -16.92 7.05
N ASP A 34 11.65 -17.46 6.03
CA ASP A 34 13.10 -17.59 5.98
C ASP A 34 13.84 -16.24 5.80
N ARG A 35 13.10 -15.17 5.53
CA ARG A 35 13.63 -13.84 5.25
C ARG A 35 12.89 -12.74 5.98
N LEU A 36 13.59 -11.63 6.23
CA LEU A 36 13.03 -10.38 6.73
C LEU A 36 12.49 -9.49 5.60
N GLY A 37 11.70 -8.48 5.97
CA GLY A 37 11.18 -7.45 5.07
C GLY A 37 9.71 -7.65 4.66
N GLY A 38 9.16 -8.85 4.84
CA GLY A 38 7.77 -9.15 4.51
C GLY A 38 7.45 -8.81 3.04
N LYS A 39 6.56 -7.85 2.79
CA LYS A 39 6.14 -7.43 1.43
C LYS A 39 7.19 -6.59 0.69
N LEU A 40 8.22 -6.06 1.35
CA LEU A 40 9.36 -5.41 0.71
C LEU A 40 10.35 -6.49 0.28
N ARG A 41 10.25 -6.88 -0.98
CA ARG A 41 11.09 -7.91 -1.58
C ARG A 41 11.60 -7.42 -2.92
N THR A 42 12.92 -7.44 -3.06
CA THR A 42 13.66 -7.14 -4.29
C THR A 42 14.52 -8.33 -4.63
N SER A 43 14.55 -8.77 -5.86
CA SER A 43 15.36 -9.91 -6.28
C SER A 43 15.85 -9.78 -7.73
N PRO A 44 16.88 -10.53 -8.15
CA PRO A 44 17.36 -10.52 -9.54
C PRO A 44 16.27 -10.90 -10.53
N PHE A 45 16.25 -10.23 -11.69
CA PHE A 45 15.31 -10.52 -12.76
C PHE A 45 15.87 -10.08 -14.10
N ALA A 46 15.82 -10.94 -15.13
CA ALA A 46 16.24 -10.65 -16.52
C ALA A 46 17.65 -10.03 -16.63
N GLY A 47 18.58 -10.49 -15.80
CA GLY A 47 19.95 -9.96 -15.74
C GLY A 47 20.11 -8.68 -14.91
N HIS A 48 19.02 -8.06 -14.44
CA HIS A 48 19.07 -6.96 -13.48
C HIS A 48 19.25 -7.48 -12.05
N PRO A 49 20.12 -6.87 -11.21
CA PRO A 49 20.40 -7.38 -9.85
C PRO A 49 19.21 -7.25 -8.89
N GLY A 50 18.28 -6.32 -9.12
CA GLY A 50 17.17 -6.10 -8.21
C GLY A 50 15.96 -5.44 -8.84
N ILE A 51 14.89 -6.22 -9.07
CA ILE A 51 13.56 -5.72 -9.46
C ILE A 51 12.58 -6.06 -8.33
N ASP A 52 11.81 -5.07 -7.88
CA ASP A 52 10.86 -5.26 -6.78
C ASP A 52 9.72 -6.23 -7.16
N GLU A 53 9.40 -7.13 -6.26
CA GLU A 53 8.31 -8.09 -6.40
C GLU A 53 6.99 -7.59 -5.82
N GLY A 54 7.06 -6.73 -4.81
CA GLY A 54 5.93 -6.10 -4.14
C GLY A 54 5.81 -4.61 -4.50
N PRO A 55 5.68 -3.70 -3.52
CA PRO A 55 5.68 -2.26 -3.78
C PRO A 55 7.02 -1.81 -4.36
N ASP A 56 6.97 -0.90 -5.34
CA ASP A 56 8.15 -0.32 -6.01
C ASP A 56 8.46 1.11 -5.56
N ALA A 57 7.68 1.65 -4.62
CA ALA A 57 7.84 2.99 -4.11
C ALA A 57 7.08 3.21 -2.81
N PHE A 58 7.38 4.31 -2.15
CA PHE A 58 6.59 4.86 -1.06
C PHE A 58 6.29 6.36 -1.28
N LEU A 59 5.23 6.84 -0.61
CA LEU A 59 4.76 8.21 -0.75
C LEU A 59 5.74 9.19 -0.07
N ALA A 60 6.37 10.07 -0.84
CA ALA A 60 7.40 11.00 -0.38
C ALA A 60 6.86 12.09 0.56
N ARG A 61 5.57 12.48 0.41
CA ARG A 61 4.93 13.52 1.22
C ARG A 61 4.74 13.17 2.69
N LEU A 62 4.81 11.89 3.04
CA LEU A 62 4.75 11.42 4.41
C LEU A 62 6.18 11.22 4.93
N PRO A 63 6.62 11.94 5.98
CA PRO A 63 8.04 12.06 6.32
C PRO A 63 8.69 10.75 6.79
N TRP A 64 7.92 9.83 7.36
CA TRP A 64 8.47 8.64 8.03
C TRP A 64 9.30 7.73 7.13
N GLY A 65 8.89 7.54 5.86
CA GLY A 65 9.65 6.72 4.91
C GLY A 65 10.97 7.37 4.51
N THR A 66 10.91 8.66 4.16
CA THR A 66 12.09 9.46 3.78
C THR A 66 13.03 9.63 4.96
N ALA A 67 12.51 9.94 6.15
CA ALA A 67 13.31 10.11 7.36
C ALA A 67 14.08 8.84 7.73
N LEU A 68 13.39 7.66 7.70
CA LEU A 68 14.06 6.39 7.98
C LEU A 68 15.14 6.09 6.93
N ALA A 69 14.82 6.21 5.65
CA ALA A 69 15.79 5.97 4.58
C ALA A 69 17.02 6.88 4.69
N THR A 70 16.81 8.17 4.99
CA THR A 70 17.89 9.14 5.19
C THR A 70 18.75 8.79 6.42
N ALA A 71 18.11 8.45 7.54
CA ALA A 71 18.81 8.03 8.76
C ALA A 71 19.67 6.78 8.55
N LEU A 72 19.25 5.89 7.64
CA LEU A 72 19.97 4.67 7.26
C LEU A 72 20.96 4.89 6.11
N GLY A 73 21.14 6.12 5.62
CA GLY A 73 22.08 6.45 4.54
C GLY A 73 21.69 5.87 3.17
N LEU A 74 20.42 5.53 2.96
CA LEU A 74 19.96 4.94 1.70
C LEU A 74 19.76 6.02 0.62
N PRO A 75 20.38 5.89 -0.55
CA PRO A 75 20.12 6.78 -1.67
C PRO A 75 18.72 6.56 -2.22
N LEU A 76 17.94 7.64 -2.28
CA LEU A 76 16.58 7.63 -2.81
C LEU A 76 16.56 8.12 -4.26
N VAL A 77 15.72 7.50 -5.07
CA VAL A 77 15.45 7.89 -6.46
C VAL A 77 13.95 8.17 -6.61
N SER A 78 13.61 9.05 -7.54
CA SER A 78 12.23 9.35 -7.92
C SER A 78 11.89 8.72 -9.26
N PRO A 79 10.60 8.44 -9.53
CA PRO A 79 10.20 7.97 -10.84
C PRO A 79 10.48 9.04 -11.89
N GLN A 80 10.79 8.59 -13.11
CA GLN A 80 10.89 9.47 -14.25
C GLN A 80 9.54 10.13 -14.55
N ALA A 81 9.56 11.34 -15.10
CA ALA A 81 8.36 11.99 -15.56
C ALA A 81 7.70 11.14 -16.66
N GLY A 82 6.51 10.67 -16.40
CA GLY A 82 5.78 9.81 -17.32
C GLY A 82 4.29 10.09 -17.28
N ARG A 83 3.60 9.73 -18.37
CA ARG A 83 2.14 9.83 -18.49
C ARG A 83 1.51 8.53 -18.07
N ALA A 84 0.57 8.58 -17.15
CA ALA A 84 -0.28 7.44 -16.81
C ALA A 84 -1.60 7.50 -17.59
N ALA A 85 -2.20 6.34 -17.86
CA ALA A 85 -3.46 6.24 -18.57
C ALA A 85 -4.48 5.38 -17.82
N VAL A 86 -5.73 5.46 -18.25
CA VAL A 86 -6.79 4.49 -17.94
C VAL A 86 -7.14 3.78 -19.25
N TRP A 87 -7.21 2.46 -19.21
CA TRP A 87 -7.65 1.66 -20.34
C TRP A 87 -9.17 1.52 -20.34
N TRP A 88 -9.81 2.12 -21.35
CA TRP A 88 -11.26 1.98 -21.57
C TRP A 88 -11.48 1.82 -23.06
N ASP A 89 -11.39 0.58 -23.53
CA ASP A 89 -11.35 0.19 -24.96
C ASP A 89 -10.17 0.79 -25.76
N ALA A 90 -9.44 1.73 -25.16
CA ALA A 90 -8.19 2.32 -25.60
C ALA A 90 -7.48 2.96 -24.41
N LEU A 91 -6.22 3.35 -24.58
CA LEU A 91 -5.47 4.11 -23.56
C LEU A 91 -5.89 5.58 -23.56
N HIS A 92 -6.46 6.05 -22.48
CA HIS A 92 -6.85 7.44 -22.26
C HIS A 92 -5.94 8.06 -21.21
N PRO A 93 -5.22 9.15 -21.50
CA PRO A 93 -4.43 9.84 -20.48
C PRO A 93 -5.29 10.24 -19.27
N ILE A 94 -4.76 10.07 -18.07
CA ILE A 94 -5.41 10.54 -16.86
C ILE A 94 -5.46 12.06 -16.92
N PRO A 95 -6.64 12.69 -16.77
CA PRO A 95 -6.77 14.16 -16.77
C PRO A 95 -5.94 14.77 -15.64
N GLU A 96 -5.40 15.97 -15.91
CA GLU A 96 -4.81 16.78 -14.84
C GLU A 96 -5.88 17.35 -13.90
N GLY A 97 -5.46 17.91 -12.76
CA GLY A 97 -6.38 18.52 -11.81
C GLY A 97 -7.29 17.51 -11.10
N LEU A 98 -6.79 16.31 -10.85
CA LEU A 98 -7.45 15.28 -10.05
C LEU A 98 -6.76 15.12 -8.69
N LEU A 99 -7.55 14.91 -7.66
CA LEU A 99 -7.09 14.42 -6.35
C LEU A 99 -7.54 12.96 -6.19
N LEU A 100 -6.64 12.02 -6.41
CA LEU A 100 -6.96 10.58 -6.38
C LEU A 100 -8.19 10.22 -7.25
N GLY A 101 -8.26 10.78 -8.46
CA GLY A 101 -9.37 10.58 -9.36
C GLY A 101 -10.57 11.53 -9.15
N MET A 102 -10.64 12.20 -8.00
CA MET A 102 -11.67 13.22 -7.74
C MET A 102 -11.36 14.50 -8.49
N PRO A 103 -12.33 15.04 -9.28
CA PRO A 103 -12.12 16.26 -10.01
C PRO A 103 -11.98 17.48 -9.08
N THR A 104 -10.94 18.28 -9.32
CA THR A 104 -10.75 19.59 -8.71
C THR A 104 -10.80 20.71 -9.77
N GLU A 105 -10.76 20.36 -11.06
CA GLU A 105 -10.83 21.28 -12.18
C GLU A 105 -11.81 20.79 -13.27
N VAL A 106 -12.80 21.61 -13.65
CA VAL A 106 -13.83 21.23 -14.64
C VAL A 106 -13.25 21.18 -16.07
N MET A 107 -12.33 22.08 -16.40
CA MET A 107 -11.80 22.19 -17.76
C MET A 107 -11.01 20.97 -18.19
N ALA A 108 -10.27 20.36 -17.27
CA ALA A 108 -9.53 19.12 -17.52
C ALA A 108 -10.48 17.95 -17.85
N LEU A 109 -11.61 17.86 -17.15
CA LEU A 109 -12.67 16.88 -17.46
C LEU A 109 -13.31 17.13 -18.82
N ALA A 110 -13.57 18.38 -19.19
CA ALA A 110 -14.21 18.74 -20.47
C ALA A 110 -13.36 18.23 -21.66
N ARG A 111 -12.04 18.30 -21.57
CA ARG A 111 -11.09 17.86 -22.60
C ARG A 111 -10.87 16.34 -22.63
N SER A 112 -11.17 15.62 -21.54
CA SER A 112 -10.94 14.19 -21.45
C SER A 112 -11.84 13.40 -22.41
N ARG A 113 -11.26 12.45 -23.14
CA ARG A 113 -11.99 11.49 -23.97
C ARG A 113 -12.47 10.26 -23.18
N LEU A 114 -12.04 10.13 -21.93
CA LEU A 114 -12.41 9.02 -21.06
C LEU A 114 -13.88 9.10 -20.60
N LEU A 115 -14.45 10.32 -20.57
CA LEU A 115 -15.80 10.57 -20.10
C LEU A 115 -16.74 10.89 -21.26
N SER A 116 -17.97 10.39 -21.16
CA SER A 116 -19.06 10.76 -22.08
C SER A 116 -19.54 12.19 -21.84
N TRP A 117 -20.24 12.80 -22.81
CA TRP A 117 -20.85 14.11 -22.63
C TRP A 117 -21.85 14.15 -21.46
N PRO A 118 -22.76 13.15 -21.28
CA PRO A 118 -23.62 13.09 -20.10
C PRO A 118 -22.84 13.00 -18.79
N GLY A 119 -21.75 12.22 -18.76
CA GLY A 119 -20.87 12.10 -17.59
C GLY A 119 -20.19 13.43 -17.23
N LYS A 120 -19.70 14.17 -18.23
CA LYS A 120 -19.12 15.51 -18.06
C LYS A 120 -20.13 16.51 -17.50
N LEU A 121 -21.35 16.54 -18.08
CA LEU A 121 -22.44 17.43 -17.63
C LEU A 121 -22.84 17.06 -16.19
N ARG A 122 -22.98 15.77 -15.90
CA ARG A 122 -23.28 15.28 -14.54
C ARG A 122 -22.22 15.73 -13.52
N ALA A 123 -20.96 15.69 -13.87
CA ALA A 123 -19.86 16.13 -13.01
C ALA A 123 -19.87 17.68 -12.87
N ALA A 124 -20.12 18.42 -13.94
CA ALA A 124 -20.17 19.88 -13.91
C ALA A 124 -21.30 20.43 -13.03
N THR A 125 -22.42 19.71 -12.88
CA THR A 125 -23.52 20.08 -12.01
C THR A 125 -23.28 19.80 -10.52
N GLU A 126 -22.12 19.28 -10.14
CA GLU A 126 -21.77 18.97 -8.75
C GLU A 126 -21.97 20.16 -7.80
N PRO A 127 -21.58 21.42 -8.12
CA PRO A 127 -21.76 22.55 -7.22
C PRO A 127 -23.22 22.90 -6.91
N LEU A 128 -24.15 22.54 -7.77
CA LEU A 128 -25.58 22.76 -7.58
C LEU A 128 -26.25 21.75 -6.64
N ARG A 129 -25.54 20.65 -6.31
CA ARG A 129 -26.09 19.59 -5.47
C ARG A 129 -26.08 19.97 -4.00
N ARG A 130 -27.04 19.44 -3.26
CA ARG A 130 -27.06 19.53 -1.81
C ARG A 130 -25.83 18.80 -1.24
N ARG A 131 -25.39 19.17 -0.04
CA ARG A 131 -24.32 18.47 0.67
C ARG A 131 -24.69 16.99 0.80
N THR A 132 -23.79 16.12 0.39
CA THR A 132 -23.95 14.67 0.52
C THR A 132 -23.54 14.27 1.94
N SER A 133 -24.31 13.38 2.56
CA SER A 133 -23.87 12.74 3.81
C SER A 133 -22.58 11.99 3.60
N LEU A 134 -21.74 11.93 4.62
CA LEU A 134 -20.56 11.06 4.66
C LEU A 134 -20.93 9.64 5.10
N GLU A 135 -22.18 9.45 5.55
CA GLU A 135 -22.77 8.16 5.83
C GLU A 135 -23.70 7.71 4.69
N PRO A 136 -23.69 6.43 4.35
CA PRO A 136 -22.75 5.40 4.84
C PRO A 136 -21.31 5.71 4.43
N ASP A 137 -20.33 5.35 5.28
CA ASP A 137 -18.89 5.56 5.06
C ASP A 137 -18.37 4.72 3.87
N SER A 138 -18.74 5.12 2.66
CA SER A 138 -18.39 4.46 1.40
C SER A 138 -17.81 5.47 0.41
N LEU A 139 -16.58 5.23 -0.03
CA LEU A 139 -15.93 6.07 -1.03
C LEU A 139 -16.72 6.09 -2.35
N GLY A 140 -17.04 4.91 -2.89
CA GLY A 140 -17.78 4.80 -4.15
C GLY A 140 -19.18 5.40 -4.07
N GLY A 141 -19.88 5.18 -2.95
CA GLY A 141 -21.19 5.79 -2.68
C GLY A 141 -21.13 7.31 -2.69
N PHE A 142 -20.17 7.88 -1.98
CA PHE A 142 -19.94 9.32 -1.94
C PHE A 142 -19.64 9.91 -3.34
N VAL A 143 -18.69 9.30 -4.07
CA VAL A 143 -18.29 9.77 -5.39
C VAL A 143 -19.46 9.75 -6.39
N ARG A 144 -20.24 8.65 -6.41
CA ARG A 144 -21.43 8.55 -7.28
C ARG A 144 -22.46 9.59 -6.94
N ALA A 145 -22.74 9.82 -5.68
CA ALA A 145 -23.69 10.84 -5.24
C ALA A 145 -23.26 12.25 -5.69
N ARG A 146 -21.96 12.55 -5.63
CA ARG A 146 -21.41 13.86 -6.02
C ARG A 146 -21.25 14.02 -7.53
N PHE A 147 -20.54 13.10 -8.18
CA PHE A 147 -20.04 13.25 -9.55
C PHE A 147 -20.70 12.30 -10.57
N GLY A 148 -21.40 11.26 -10.10
CA GLY A 148 -22.00 10.23 -10.95
C GLY A 148 -21.09 9.02 -11.17
N SER A 149 -21.66 7.98 -11.79
CA SER A 149 -21.03 6.68 -11.93
C SER A 149 -19.81 6.69 -12.84
N GLU A 150 -19.76 7.52 -13.88
CA GLU A 150 -18.59 7.55 -14.78
C GLU A 150 -17.33 8.05 -14.09
N ILE A 151 -17.41 9.12 -13.30
CA ILE A 151 -16.28 9.62 -12.52
C ILE A 151 -15.83 8.56 -11.51
N HIS A 152 -16.78 7.91 -10.83
CA HIS A 152 -16.45 6.84 -9.92
C HIS A 152 -15.72 5.70 -10.65
N LEU A 153 -16.35 5.10 -11.65
CA LEU A 153 -15.86 3.88 -12.29
C LEU A 153 -14.64 4.08 -13.18
N ARG A 154 -14.49 5.26 -13.80
CA ARG A 154 -13.44 5.50 -14.79
C ARG A 154 -12.23 6.27 -14.23
N LEU A 155 -12.38 6.94 -13.08
CA LEU A 155 -11.32 7.75 -12.49
C LEU A 155 -11.01 7.34 -11.04
N VAL A 156 -12.00 7.42 -10.12
CA VAL A 156 -11.71 7.22 -8.68
C VAL A 156 -11.45 5.75 -8.38
N ASP A 157 -12.30 4.84 -8.86
CA ASP A 157 -12.11 3.40 -8.61
C ASP A 157 -10.79 2.87 -9.17
N PRO A 158 -10.39 3.12 -10.42
CA PRO A 158 -9.10 2.64 -10.89
C PRO A 158 -7.90 3.26 -10.16
N LEU A 159 -7.95 4.54 -9.76
CA LEU A 159 -6.83 5.16 -9.04
C LEU A 159 -6.75 4.68 -7.58
N VAL A 160 -7.84 4.78 -6.82
CA VAL A 160 -7.85 4.37 -5.41
C VAL A 160 -7.86 2.84 -5.30
N GLY A 161 -8.64 2.16 -6.13
CA GLY A 161 -8.70 0.70 -6.15
C GLY A 161 -7.35 0.05 -6.45
N SER A 162 -6.52 0.61 -7.34
CA SER A 162 -5.18 0.08 -7.59
C SER A 162 -4.21 0.31 -6.42
N ILE A 163 -4.33 1.45 -5.71
CA ILE A 163 -3.48 1.75 -4.54
C ILE A 163 -3.77 0.79 -3.39
N TYR A 164 -5.04 0.44 -3.17
CA TYR A 164 -5.49 -0.34 -2.02
C TYR A 164 -5.91 -1.78 -2.38
N ALA A 165 -5.79 -2.19 -3.64
CA ALA A 165 -6.38 -3.41 -4.19
C ALA A 165 -7.84 -3.58 -3.73
N ALA A 166 -8.61 -2.48 -3.71
CA ALA A 166 -9.90 -2.38 -3.06
C ALA A 166 -11.07 -2.30 -4.05
N ASP A 167 -12.21 -2.83 -3.65
CA ASP A 167 -13.49 -2.43 -4.21
C ASP A 167 -13.95 -1.13 -3.53
N THR A 168 -13.89 -0.02 -4.24
CA THR A 168 -14.18 1.30 -3.68
C THR A 168 -15.65 1.47 -3.25
N ASP A 169 -16.55 0.62 -3.69
CA ASP A 169 -17.93 0.57 -3.21
C ASP A 169 -18.04 0.10 -1.76
N HIS A 170 -17.12 -0.77 -1.36
CA HIS A 170 -17.03 -1.34 -0.01
C HIS A 170 -15.88 -0.78 0.81
N PHE A 171 -15.20 0.26 0.31
CA PHE A 171 -14.04 0.86 0.96
C PHE A 171 -14.44 2.14 1.69
N SER A 172 -13.90 2.33 2.91
CA SER A 172 -14.19 3.50 3.75
C SER A 172 -13.73 4.79 3.09
N LEU A 173 -14.59 5.79 3.04
CA LEU A 173 -14.22 7.14 2.65
C LEU A 173 -13.20 7.75 3.62
N ALA A 174 -13.36 7.49 4.92
CA ALA A 174 -12.44 7.96 5.96
C ALA A 174 -11.04 7.37 5.83
N ALA A 175 -10.89 6.22 5.17
CA ALA A 175 -9.58 5.60 4.90
C ALA A 175 -8.78 6.32 3.79
N VAL A 176 -9.38 7.29 3.11
CA VAL A 176 -8.72 8.14 2.11
C VAL A 176 -8.78 9.60 2.58
N PRO A 177 -7.91 10.01 3.53
CA PRO A 177 -8.02 11.29 4.24
C PRO A 177 -8.10 12.50 3.30
N GLN A 178 -7.38 12.47 2.18
CA GLN A 178 -7.36 13.56 1.21
C GLN A 178 -8.76 13.80 0.60
N ILE A 179 -9.51 12.73 0.32
CA ILE A 179 -10.87 12.81 -0.21
C ILE A 179 -11.85 13.12 0.93
N ALA A 180 -11.69 12.48 2.09
CA ALA A 180 -12.53 12.70 3.26
C ALA A 180 -12.48 14.16 3.74
N ASP A 181 -11.29 14.74 3.84
CA ASP A 181 -11.09 16.15 4.18
C ASP A 181 -11.76 17.09 3.18
N LEU A 182 -11.59 16.80 1.89
CA LEU A 182 -12.22 17.59 0.84
C LEU A 182 -13.75 17.51 0.92
N ALA A 183 -14.29 16.33 1.20
CA ALA A 183 -15.70 16.07 1.38
C ALA A 183 -16.30 16.79 2.62
N GLY A 184 -15.51 16.87 3.69
CA GLY A 184 -15.92 17.50 4.96
C GLY A 184 -15.94 19.04 4.93
N LYS A 185 -15.05 19.67 4.15
CA LYS A 185 -14.79 21.13 4.18
C LYS A 185 -15.84 22.02 3.55
N GLY A 186 -16.72 21.50 2.71
CA GLY A 186 -17.67 22.37 2.02
C GLY A 186 -18.87 21.67 1.39
N ARG A 187 -19.79 22.47 0.86
CA ARG A 187 -20.97 21.97 0.15
C ARG A 187 -20.58 21.32 -1.19
N SER A 188 -19.59 21.90 -1.88
CA SER A 188 -19.12 21.44 -3.19
C SER A 188 -17.67 20.99 -3.09
N VAL A 189 -17.42 19.76 -3.47
CA VAL A 189 -16.07 19.17 -3.57
C VAL A 189 -15.25 19.89 -4.64
N LEU A 190 -15.88 20.20 -5.78
CA LEU A 190 -15.23 20.86 -6.90
C LEU A 190 -14.79 22.29 -6.53
N LEU A 191 -15.70 23.08 -5.92
CA LEU A 191 -15.38 24.45 -5.51
C LEU A 191 -14.36 24.47 -4.36
N THR A 192 -14.43 23.51 -3.45
CA THR A 192 -13.47 23.39 -2.36
C THR A 192 -12.09 22.98 -2.90
N GLY A 193 -12.03 21.96 -3.77
CA GLY A 193 -10.79 21.51 -4.42
C GLY A 193 -10.11 22.61 -5.23
N ARG A 194 -10.89 23.43 -5.95
CA ARG A 194 -10.38 24.57 -6.72
C ARG A 194 -9.70 25.65 -5.86
N LYS A 195 -10.13 25.77 -4.58
CA LYS A 195 -9.54 26.70 -3.61
C LYS A 195 -8.31 26.13 -2.88
N MET A 196 -8.03 24.83 -3.04
CA MET A 196 -6.84 24.25 -2.41
C MET A 196 -5.57 24.85 -3.02
N PRO A 197 -4.56 25.11 -2.19
CA PRO A 197 -3.24 25.50 -2.71
C PRO A 197 -2.74 24.47 -3.70
N LYS A 198 -2.34 24.90 -4.89
CA LYS A 198 -1.62 24.02 -5.81
C LYS A 198 -0.25 23.70 -5.22
N PRO A 199 0.26 22.47 -5.41
CA PRO A 199 1.64 22.19 -5.03
C PRO A 199 2.56 23.23 -5.68
N PRO A 200 3.57 23.74 -4.94
CA PRO A 200 4.52 24.68 -5.51
C PRO A 200 5.25 24.02 -6.70
N ALA A 201 5.68 24.81 -7.67
CA ALA A 201 6.34 24.33 -8.89
C ALA A 201 7.62 23.51 -8.59
N ASN A 202 8.23 23.75 -7.43
CA ASN A 202 9.39 23.01 -6.91
C ASN A 202 9.00 21.97 -5.84
N ALA A 203 7.73 21.56 -5.77
CA ALA A 203 7.34 20.45 -4.92
C ALA A 203 8.17 19.23 -5.31
N GLY A 204 8.78 18.60 -4.32
CA GLY A 204 9.53 17.36 -4.52
C GLY A 204 8.68 16.25 -5.14
N PRO A 205 9.27 15.14 -5.53
CA PRO A 205 8.56 14.05 -6.17
C PRO A 205 7.47 13.48 -5.26
N VAL A 206 6.44 12.89 -5.88
CA VAL A 206 5.31 12.26 -5.16
C VAL A 206 5.74 10.96 -4.52
N PHE A 207 6.66 10.24 -5.17
CA PHE A 207 7.15 8.93 -4.74
C PHE A 207 8.67 8.90 -4.69
N TYR A 208 9.18 8.10 -3.76
CA TYR A 208 10.58 7.69 -3.69
C TYR A 208 10.69 6.17 -3.62
N ALA A 209 11.80 5.65 -4.12
CA ALA A 209 12.27 4.29 -3.87
C ALA A 209 13.76 4.35 -3.47
N PRO A 210 14.27 3.42 -2.64
CA PRO A 210 15.70 3.20 -2.55
C PRO A 210 16.24 2.77 -3.91
N ARG A 211 17.45 3.24 -4.26
CA ARG A 211 18.10 2.90 -5.55
C ARG A 211 18.23 1.38 -5.77
N ASP A 212 18.49 0.64 -4.70
CA ASP A 212 18.68 -0.82 -4.75
C ASP A 212 17.37 -1.59 -4.50
N GLY A 213 16.22 -0.94 -4.72
CA GLY A 213 14.89 -1.48 -4.55
C GLY A 213 14.34 -1.37 -3.13
N MET A 214 13.05 -1.64 -2.99
CA MET A 214 12.34 -1.49 -1.71
C MET A 214 12.82 -2.47 -0.64
N GLY A 215 13.34 -3.63 -1.04
CA GLY A 215 13.95 -4.61 -0.12
C GLY A 215 15.14 -4.03 0.65
N ALA A 216 15.90 -3.12 0.04
CA ALA A 216 17.05 -2.47 0.69
C ALA A 216 16.63 -1.67 1.93
N LEU A 217 15.45 -1.02 1.91
CA LEU A 217 14.93 -0.31 3.10
C LEU A 217 14.69 -1.28 4.26
N ALA A 218 14.10 -2.44 4.00
CA ALA A 218 13.85 -3.43 5.04
C ALA A 218 15.15 -4.02 5.59
N LEU A 219 16.10 -4.38 4.71
CA LEU A 219 17.38 -4.97 5.10
C LEU A 219 18.25 -3.97 5.88
N ALA A 220 18.30 -2.72 5.44
CA ALA A 220 19.01 -1.67 6.17
C ALA A 220 18.39 -1.41 7.55
N THR A 221 17.04 -1.43 7.64
CA THR A 221 16.35 -1.31 8.93
C THR A 221 16.65 -2.50 9.85
N ALA A 222 16.69 -3.71 9.30
CA ALA A 222 17.07 -4.92 10.05
C ALA A 222 18.50 -4.82 10.58
N SER A 223 19.45 -4.43 9.71
CA SER A 223 20.86 -4.26 10.09
C SER A 223 21.01 -3.20 11.19
N ALA A 224 20.31 -2.07 11.07
CA ALA A 224 20.34 -1.02 12.10
C ALA A 224 19.73 -1.50 13.43
N ALA A 225 18.63 -2.26 13.39
CA ALA A 225 18.05 -2.85 14.59
C ALA A 225 18.99 -3.83 15.26
N THR A 226 19.67 -4.70 14.49
CA THR A 226 20.67 -5.64 15.02
C THR A 226 21.87 -4.91 15.61
N ALA A 227 22.38 -3.88 14.92
CA ALA A 227 23.48 -3.06 15.44
C ALA A 227 23.11 -2.32 16.74
N ALA A 228 21.83 -2.04 16.94
CA ALA A 228 21.28 -1.48 18.18
C ALA A 228 20.96 -2.53 19.25
N GLY A 229 21.24 -3.82 19.01
CA GLY A 229 21.08 -4.91 19.96
C GLY A 229 19.82 -5.76 19.81
N ALA A 230 19.04 -5.62 18.73
CA ALA A 230 17.92 -6.50 18.48
C ALA A 230 18.36 -7.89 18.00
N GLU A 231 17.74 -8.92 18.54
CA GLU A 231 17.83 -10.30 18.03
C GLU A 231 16.74 -10.52 16.98
N LEU A 232 17.13 -10.95 15.78
CA LEU A 232 16.20 -11.23 14.68
C LEU A 232 16.18 -12.73 14.39
N ARG A 233 15.02 -13.37 14.58
CA ARG A 233 14.83 -14.82 14.40
C ARG A 233 13.90 -15.08 13.22
N THR A 234 14.43 -15.54 12.11
CA THR A 234 13.66 -16.06 10.95
C THR A 234 13.29 -17.53 11.15
N ASN A 235 12.41 -18.06 10.29
CA ASN A 235 11.87 -19.42 10.40
C ASN A 235 11.29 -19.72 11.79
N THR A 236 10.76 -18.70 12.46
CA THR A 236 10.27 -18.82 13.84
C THR A 236 8.82 -18.32 13.91
N PRO A 237 7.86 -19.12 13.40
CA PRO A 237 6.44 -18.77 13.43
C PRO A 237 5.91 -18.83 14.86
N VAL A 238 5.46 -17.68 15.40
CA VAL A 238 4.84 -17.63 16.73
C VAL A 238 3.47 -18.31 16.70
N GLN A 239 3.26 -19.26 17.60
CA GLN A 239 2.04 -20.05 17.74
C GLN A 239 1.14 -19.52 18.86
N ALA A 240 1.71 -19.07 19.97
CA ALA A 240 0.99 -18.63 21.15
C ALA A 240 1.55 -17.34 21.75
N VAL A 241 0.64 -16.47 22.18
CA VAL A 241 0.94 -15.32 23.04
C VAL A 241 0.02 -15.43 24.24
N GLU A 242 0.58 -15.48 25.42
CA GLU A 242 -0.14 -15.74 26.66
C GLU A 242 0.18 -14.68 27.71
N ARG A 243 -0.75 -14.43 28.62
CA ARG A 243 -0.48 -13.59 29.79
C ARG A 243 0.37 -14.35 30.80
N ASP A 244 1.41 -13.73 31.34
CA ASP A 244 2.28 -14.33 32.34
C ASP A 244 2.60 -13.32 33.45
N GLY A 245 1.79 -13.36 34.49
CA GLY A 245 1.88 -12.38 35.58
C GLY A 245 1.71 -10.95 35.10
N LYS A 246 2.74 -10.11 35.30
CA LYS A 246 2.75 -8.72 34.79
C LYS A 246 3.25 -8.61 33.36
N GLY A 247 3.78 -9.70 32.77
CA GLY A 247 4.34 -9.77 31.42
C GLY A 247 3.57 -10.69 30.49
N TRP A 248 4.30 -11.22 29.52
CA TRP A 248 3.79 -12.03 28.43
C TRP A 248 4.70 -13.23 28.20
N ARG A 249 4.12 -14.31 27.72
CA ARG A 249 4.86 -15.47 27.22
C ARG A 249 4.60 -15.61 25.73
N VAL A 250 5.66 -15.68 24.93
CA VAL A 250 5.60 -15.93 23.49
C VAL A 250 6.27 -17.28 23.24
N ASP A 251 5.49 -18.30 22.85
CA ASP A 251 5.93 -19.68 22.66
C ASP A 251 6.80 -20.22 23.82
N GLY A 252 6.42 -19.89 25.05
CA GLY A 252 7.12 -20.31 26.25
C GLY A 252 8.20 -19.36 26.76
N GLU A 253 8.69 -18.41 25.96
CA GLU A 253 9.68 -17.40 26.38
C GLU A 253 8.98 -16.20 27.05
N HIS A 254 9.57 -15.71 28.14
CA HIS A 254 9.01 -14.60 28.90
C HIS A 254 9.47 -13.24 28.37
N PHE A 255 8.52 -12.29 28.22
CA PHE A 255 8.75 -10.92 27.79
C PHE A 255 7.95 -9.93 28.64
N ALA A 256 8.53 -8.78 28.94
CA ALA A 256 7.82 -7.70 29.65
C ALA A 256 6.70 -7.07 28.78
N ALA A 257 6.90 -7.01 27.48
CA ALA A 257 5.94 -6.43 26.54
C ALA A 257 5.97 -7.14 25.18
N VAL A 258 4.87 -7.08 24.44
CA VAL A 258 4.74 -7.68 23.10
C VAL A 258 4.17 -6.67 22.13
N LEU A 259 4.76 -6.59 20.92
CA LEU A 259 4.21 -5.86 19.78
C LEU A 259 3.88 -6.84 18.66
N LEU A 260 2.63 -6.87 18.24
CA LEU A 260 2.18 -7.66 17.09
C LEU A 260 2.24 -6.79 15.82
N ALA A 261 3.28 -6.98 15.01
CA ALA A 261 3.50 -6.35 13.71
C ALA A 261 3.06 -7.26 12.56
N ALA A 262 2.19 -8.19 12.84
CA ALA A 262 1.64 -9.18 11.91
C ALA A 262 0.32 -8.70 11.26
N PRO A 263 -0.11 -9.30 10.12
CA PRO A 263 -1.43 -9.06 9.56
C PRO A 263 -2.57 -9.29 10.57
N ALA A 264 -3.67 -8.53 10.44
CA ALA A 264 -4.77 -8.58 11.41
C ALA A 264 -5.32 -9.98 11.68
N ALA A 265 -5.43 -10.82 10.66
CA ALA A 265 -5.87 -12.21 10.82
C ALA A 265 -4.91 -13.04 11.68
N ALA A 266 -3.59 -12.84 11.53
CA ALA A 266 -2.58 -13.51 12.35
C ALA A 266 -2.58 -12.97 13.79
N ALA A 267 -2.63 -11.65 13.96
CA ALA A 267 -2.76 -11.03 15.28
C ALA A 267 -4.04 -11.50 15.99
N GLY A 268 -5.18 -11.56 15.27
CA GLY A 268 -6.43 -12.09 15.82
C GLY A 268 -6.33 -13.55 16.26
N ARG A 269 -5.58 -14.40 15.56
CA ARG A 269 -5.33 -15.78 16.02
C ARG A 269 -4.53 -15.83 17.31
N LEU A 270 -3.44 -15.06 17.38
CA LEU A 270 -2.58 -15.00 18.55
C LEU A 270 -3.27 -14.43 19.80
N LEU A 271 -4.22 -13.52 19.59
CA LEU A 271 -4.97 -12.88 20.66
C LEU A 271 -6.24 -13.63 21.08
N ARG A 272 -6.56 -14.76 20.46
CA ARG A 272 -7.82 -15.47 20.71
C ARG A 272 -8.03 -15.85 22.18
N GLN A 273 -6.99 -16.28 22.86
CA GLN A 273 -7.06 -16.62 24.27
C GLN A 273 -6.79 -15.41 25.19
N PRO A 274 -5.68 -14.67 25.02
CA PRO A 274 -5.35 -13.62 25.99
C PRO A 274 -6.26 -12.38 25.91
N VAL A 275 -6.80 -12.06 24.72
CA VAL A 275 -7.64 -10.88 24.50
C VAL A 275 -8.76 -11.16 23.48
N PRO A 276 -9.78 -11.97 23.83
CA PRO A 276 -10.81 -12.42 22.86
C PRO A 276 -11.57 -11.30 22.16
N ALA A 277 -11.82 -10.18 22.85
CA ALA A 277 -12.52 -9.01 22.29
C ALA A 277 -11.70 -8.38 21.13
N ALA A 278 -10.40 -8.15 21.33
CA ALA A 278 -9.53 -7.66 20.27
C ALA A 278 -9.40 -8.71 19.15
N ALA A 279 -9.23 -9.98 19.48
CA ALA A 279 -9.12 -11.07 18.53
C ALA A 279 -10.29 -11.13 17.55
N THR A 280 -11.52 -11.09 18.05
CA THR A 280 -12.75 -11.10 17.23
C THR A 280 -12.78 -9.90 16.28
N THR A 281 -12.45 -8.72 16.80
CA THR A 281 -12.44 -7.48 16.02
C THR A 281 -11.39 -7.51 14.91
N LEU A 282 -10.18 -7.99 15.22
CA LEU A 282 -9.09 -8.07 14.24
C LEU A 282 -9.32 -9.15 13.19
N ALA A 283 -9.86 -10.31 13.56
CA ALA A 283 -10.20 -11.38 12.63
C ALA A 283 -11.27 -10.96 11.61
N ALA A 284 -12.10 -9.97 11.93
CA ALA A 284 -13.11 -9.41 11.04
C ALA A 284 -12.55 -8.40 10.01
N ILE A 285 -11.27 -8.04 10.05
CA ILE A 285 -10.63 -7.18 9.05
C ILE A 285 -10.26 -8.05 7.84
N PRO A 286 -10.96 -7.92 6.71
CA PRO A 286 -10.66 -8.73 5.53
C PRO A 286 -9.39 -8.23 4.84
N SER A 287 -8.80 -9.09 4.02
CA SER A 287 -7.64 -8.77 3.19
C SER A 287 -7.84 -9.26 1.78
N ALA A 288 -7.34 -8.52 0.81
CA ALA A 288 -7.31 -8.93 -0.59
C ALA A 288 -6.00 -9.62 -0.93
N ASP A 289 -6.10 -10.66 -1.75
CA ASP A 289 -4.98 -11.33 -2.38
C ASP A 289 -4.64 -10.65 -3.70
N VAL A 290 -3.35 -10.59 -4.01
CA VAL A 290 -2.88 -10.11 -5.30
C VAL A 290 -1.74 -10.98 -5.83
N ALA A 291 -1.61 -11.03 -7.15
CA ALA A 291 -0.43 -11.55 -7.83
C ALA A 291 0.21 -10.43 -8.66
N MET A 292 1.55 -10.40 -8.68
CA MET A 292 2.33 -9.51 -9.53
C MET A 292 3.06 -10.36 -10.56
N VAL A 293 2.73 -10.18 -11.84
CA VAL A 293 3.45 -10.80 -12.94
C VAL A 293 4.43 -9.76 -13.50
N THR A 294 5.72 -10.05 -13.39
CA THR A 294 6.79 -9.24 -13.99
C THR A 294 7.25 -9.93 -15.26
N ILE A 295 7.26 -9.20 -16.37
CA ILE A 295 7.73 -9.70 -17.68
C ILE A 295 8.76 -8.77 -18.26
N ALA A 296 9.75 -9.32 -18.96
CA ALA A 296 10.71 -8.59 -19.77
C ALA A 296 10.45 -8.89 -21.25
N LEU A 297 10.26 -7.85 -22.04
CA LEU A 297 10.02 -7.89 -23.49
C LEU A 297 11.23 -7.32 -24.21
N ASP A 298 11.45 -7.69 -25.47
CA ASP A 298 12.46 -7.06 -26.30
C ASP A 298 12.17 -5.56 -26.48
N ALA A 299 13.17 -4.72 -26.27
CA ALA A 299 13.02 -3.28 -26.41
C ALA A 299 12.82 -2.85 -27.88
N GLY A 300 13.30 -3.66 -28.86
CA GLY A 300 13.11 -3.43 -30.27
C GLY A 300 11.66 -3.56 -30.72
N ASP A 301 10.88 -4.40 -30.03
CA ASP A 301 9.46 -4.62 -30.31
C ASP A 301 8.54 -3.63 -29.60
N TRP A 302 9.11 -2.77 -28.71
CA TRP A 302 8.31 -1.85 -27.93
C TRP A 302 7.81 -0.65 -28.75
N PRO A 303 6.49 -0.40 -28.80
CA PRO A 303 5.93 0.65 -29.66
C PRO A 303 6.40 2.04 -29.26
N ARG A 304 6.81 2.84 -30.23
CA ARG A 304 7.21 4.25 -30.00
C ARG A 304 6.14 5.08 -29.33
N GLY A 305 4.85 4.80 -29.59
CA GLY A 305 3.72 5.50 -28.97
C GLY A 305 3.58 5.28 -27.45
N LEU A 306 4.21 4.25 -26.93
CA LEU A 306 4.20 3.92 -25.49
C LEU A 306 5.45 4.44 -24.74
N ILE A 307 6.43 4.99 -25.46
CA ILE A 307 7.61 5.60 -24.84
C ILE A 307 7.20 6.83 -24.01
N GLY A 308 7.74 6.94 -22.80
CA GLY A 308 7.42 8.00 -21.85
C GLY A 308 6.07 7.84 -21.15
N MET A 309 5.47 6.65 -21.24
CA MET A 309 4.36 6.26 -20.37
C MET A 309 4.87 5.50 -19.14
N SER A 310 4.27 5.77 -17.97
CA SER A 310 4.57 5.04 -16.73
C SER A 310 3.69 3.80 -16.52
N GLY A 311 2.63 3.66 -17.31
CA GLY A 311 1.69 2.55 -17.24
C GLY A 311 0.23 2.97 -17.38
N TYR A 312 -0.67 2.03 -17.07
CA TYR A 312 -2.12 2.28 -17.11
C TYR A 312 -2.87 1.47 -16.06
N LEU A 313 -4.08 1.94 -15.76
CA LEU A 313 -5.04 1.32 -14.86
C LEU A 313 -6.22 0.76 -15.66
N VAL A 314 -6.77 -0.35 -15.19
CA VAL A 314 -7.95 -0.99 -15.80
C VAL A 314 -9.14 -0.76 -14.87
N PRO A 315 -10.20 -0.03 -15.29
CA PRO A 315 -11.42 0.17 -14.51
C PRO A 315 -12.17 -1.14 -14.25
N LYS A 316 -12.78 -1.26 -13.08
CA LYS A 316 -13.52 -2.45 -12.61
C LYS A 316 -14.43 -3.09 -13.67
N PRO A 317 -15.25 -2.35 -14.45
CA PRO A 317 -16.10 -2.97 -15.48
C PRO A 317 -15.35 -3.56 -16.67
N LYS A 318 -14.06 -3.28 -16.80
CA LYS A 318 -13.19 -3.75 -17.90
C LYS A 318 -12.14 -4.77 -17.43
N GLN A 319 -12.06 -5.03 -16.12
CA GLN A 319 -11.14 -6.02 -15.56
C GLN A 319 -11.62 -7.44 -15.86
N ARG A 320 -10.71 -8.28 -16.31
CA ARG A 320 -10.84 -9.74 -16.23
C ARG A 320 -10.03 -10.21 -15.03
N LEU A 321 -8.70 -10.16 -15.09
CA LEU A 321 -7.80 -10.41 -13.95
C LEU A 321 -6.83 -9.24 -13.72
N VAL A 322 -6.41 -8.56 -14.80
CA VAL A 322 -5.47 -7.43 -14.75
C VAL A 322 -6.15 -6.18 -14.20
N THR A 323 -5.56 -5.58 -13.19
CA THR A 323 -6.06 -4.35 -12.55
C THR A 323 -5.23 -3.12 -12.90
N ALA A 324 -3.92 -3.31 -13.13
CA ALA A 324 -2.99 -2.26 -13.48
C ALA A 324 -1.76 -2.83 -14.18
N VAL A 325 -1.11 -2.02 -15.02
CA VAL A 325 0.17 -2.34 -15.64
C VAL A 325 1.12 -1.16 -15.45
N SER A 326 2.28 -1.40 -14.84
CA SER A 326 3.36 -0.43 -14.73
C SER A 326 4.45 -0.75 -15.75
N PHE A 327 4.88 0.25 -16.51
CA PHE A 327 6.02 0.16 -17.41
C PHE A 327 7.29 0.44 -16.61
N GLY A 328 7.74 -0.58 -15.87
CA GLY A 328 8.71 -0.47 -14.78
C GLY A 328 10.03 0.19 -15.20
N SER A 329 10.65 -0.26 -16.30
CA SER A 329 11.90 0.31 -16.80
C SER A 329 11.75 1.71 -17.40
N GLN A 330 10.53 2.13 -17.79
CA GLN A 330 10.26 3.51 -18.19
C GLN A 330 9.92 4.42 -16.98
N LYS A 331 9.40 3.83 -15.91
CA LYS A 331 9.09 4.54 -14.68
C LYS A 331 10.33 4.76 -13.81
N TRP A 332 11.24 3.79 -13.79
CA TRP A 332 12.39 3.75 -12.92
C TRP A 332 13.69 3.65 -13.72
N SER A 333 14.53 4.70 -13.71
CA SER A 333 15.81 4.68 -14.41
C SER A 333 16.78 3.62 -13.88
N HIS A 334 16.70 3.29 -12.59
CA HIS A 334 17.51 2.23 -11.99
C HIS A 334 17.05 0.80 -12.32
N TRP A 335 15.95 0.63 -13.07
CA TRP A 335 15.50 -0.65 -13.64
C TRP A 335 15.75 -0.73 -15.15
N GLU A 336 16.55 0.17 -15.68
CA GLU A 336 16.85 0.19 -17.11
C GLU A 336 17.68 -1.05 -17.51
N LEU A 337 17.22 -1.74 -18.53
CA LEU A 337 17.88 -2.86 -19.19
C LEU A 337 18.13 -2.46 -20.65
N PRO A 338 19.37 -2.58 -21.18
CA PRO A 338 19.73 -2.07 -22.51
C PRO A 338 18.88 -2.62 -23.65
N SER A 339 18.42 -3.86 -23.53
CA SER A 339 17.69 -4.58 -24.60
C SER A 339 16.28 -4.99 -24.19
N SER A 340 15.77 -4.59 -23.02
CA SER A 340 14.48 -5.08 -22.54
C SER A 340 13.63 -3.99 -21.90
N VAL A 341 12.31 -4.10 -22.10
CA VAL A 341 11.31 -3.33 -21.37
C VAL A 341 10.69 -4.22 -20.29
N VAL A 342 10.75 -3.77 -19.05
CA VAL A 342 10.16 -4.48 -17.90
C VAL A 342 8.75 -3.96 -17.63
N LEU A 343 7.76 -4.84 -17.69
CA LEU A 343 6.40 -4.57 -17.28
C LEU A 343 6.09 -5.29 -15.98
N ARG A 344 5.33 -4.63 -15.12
CA ARG A 344 4.74 -5.23 -13.91
C ARG A 344 3.24 -5.18 -14.02
N VAL A 345 2.64 -6.36 -14.08
CA VAL A 345 1.20 -6.57 -14.26
C VAL A 345 0.60 -6.98 -12.92
N SER A 346 -0.29 -6.15 -12.40
CA SER A 346 -1.01 -6.42 -11.15
C SER A 346 -2.31 -7.18 -11.45
N LEU A 347 -2.51 -8.33 -10.81
CA LEU A 347 -3.70 -9.15 -10.93
C LEU A 347 -4.36 -9.32 -9.57
N GLY A 348 -5.69 -9.28 -9.58
CA GLY A 348 -6.49 -9.47 -8.37
C GLY A 348 -6.69 -8.20 -7.54
N ARG A 349 -7.73 -8.23 -6.76
CA ARG A 349 -8.15 -7.19 -5.79
C ARG A 349 -9.28 -7.74 -4.94
N ASP A 350 -9.78 -6.94 -4.02
CA ASP A 350 -11.00 -7.24 -3.27
C ASP A 350 -12.17 -7.55 -4.23
N GLY A 351 -12.76 -8.73 -4.07
CA GLY A 351 -13.82 -9.26 -4.96
C GLY A 351 -13.32 -9.86 -6.28
N LEU A 352 -12.01 -9.92 -6.52
CA LEU A 352 -11.40 -10.57 -7.68
C LEU A 352 -10.26 -11.49 -7.22
N ALA A 353 -10.61 -12.73 -6.88
CA ALA A 353 -9.65 -13.72 -6.40
C ALA A 353 -8.77 -14.25 -7.54
N VAL A 354 -7.47 -14.42 -7.30
CA VAL A 354 -6.49 -14.87 -8.30
C VAL A 354 -5.55 -15.97 -7.81
N LEU A 355 -5.38 -16.13 -6.48
CA LEU A 355 -4.36 -17.06 -5.96
C LEU A 355 -4.75 -18.55 -6.07
N HIS A 356 -5.95 -18.87 -6.53
CA HIS A 356 -6.35 -20.23 -6.89
C HIS A 356 -5.84 -20.67 -8.26
N LEU A 357 -5.34 -19.74 -9.09
CA LEU A 357 -4.76 -20.01 -10.40
C LEU A 357 -3.29 -20.44 -10.26
N SER A 358 -2.80 -21.27 -11.18
CA SER A 358 -1.37 -21.61 -11.25
C SER A 358 -0.53 -20.43 -11.77
N ASP A 359 0.80 -20.51 -11.65
CA ASP A 359 1.69 -19.46 -12.16
C ASP A 359 1.61 -19.35 -13.68
N GLU A 360 1.46 -20.48 -14.39
CA GLU A 360 1.27 -20.53 -15.84
C GLU A 360 -0.04 -19.85 -16.24
N GLN A 361 -1.13 -20.07 -15.48
CA GLN A 361 -2.41 -19.44 -15.74
C GLN A 361 -2.38 -17.93 -15.49
N LEU A 362 -1.70 -17.48 -14.42
CA LEU A 362 -1.53 -16.07 -14.12
C LEU A 362 -0.67 -15.38 -15.20
N LEU A 363 0.40 -16.03 -15.65
CA LEU A 363 1.26 -15.53 -16.71
C LEU A 363 0.50 -15.44 -18.03
N ALA A 364 -0.20 -16.50 -18.42
CA ALA A 364 -1.00 -16.53 -19.65
C ALA A 364 -2.07 -15.43 -19.67
N ALA A 365 -2.77 -15.23 -18.54
CA ALA A 365 -3.76 -14.16 -18.41
C ALA A 365 -3.11 -12.77 -18.52
N ALA A 366 -1.95 -12.56 -17.89
CA ALA A 366 -1.23 -11.28 -18.00
C ALA A 366 -0.81 -10.99 -19.44
N ILE A 367 -0.28 -11.98 -20.16
CA ILE A 367 0.14 -11.85 -21.58
C ILE A 367 -1.07 -11.54 -22.46
N ASP A 368 -2.16 -12.32 -22.35
CA ASP A 368 -3.37 -12.16 -23.16
C ASP A 368 -4.03 -10.79 -22.93
N GLU A 369 -4.29 -10.44 -21.68
CA GLU A 369 -4.98 -9.18 -21.37
C GLU A 369 -4.13 -7.95 -21.70
N VAL A 370 -2.84 -7.95 -21.37
CA VAL A 370 -1.95 -6.82 -21.70
C VAL A 370 -1.76 -6.72 -23.22
N GLY A 371 -1.61 -7.86 -23.91
CA GLY A 371 -1.57 -7.91 -25.36
C GLY A 371 -2.82 -7.31 -26.00
N HIS A 372 -4.01 -7.71 -25.52
CA HIS A 372 -5.29 -7.12 -25.95
C HIS A 372 -5.37 -5.62 -25.66
N HIS A 373 -4.97 -5.17 -24.46
CA HIS A 373 -5.03 -3.76 -24.09
C HIS A 373 -4.14 -2.86 -24.94
N LEU A 374 -2.97 -3.36 -25.32
CA LEU A 374 -1.98 -2.61 -26.10
C LEU A 374 -2.07 -2.85 -27.60
N GLY A 375 -2.85 -3.83 -28.05
CA GLY A 375 -2.91 -4.26 -29.46
C GLY A 375 -1.61 -4.91 -29.92
N LEU A 376 -0.94 -5.67 -29.04
CA LEU A 376 0.36 -6.30 -29.28
C LEU A 376 0.30 -7.81 -29.06
N THR A 377 1.14 -8.54 -29.77
CA THR A 377 1.47 -9.93 -29.41
C THR A 377 2.70 -9.91 -28.52
N LEU A 378 2.50 -10.19 -27.25
CA LEU A 378 3.60 -10.16 -26.27
C LEU A 378 4.36 -11.50 -26.27
N GLN A 379 5.68 -11.44 -26.38
CA GLN A 379 6.58 -12.58 -26.28
C GLN A 379 7.63 -12.32 -25.18
N PRO A 380 7.32 -12.63 -23.91
CA PRO A 380 8.25 -12.40 -22.82
C PRO A 380 9.51 -13.25 -22.95
N GLN A 381 10.69 -12.61 -22.88
CA GLN A 381 11.98 -13.28 -22.76
C GLN A 381 12.20 -13.83 -21.34
N HIS A 382 11.67 -13.13 -20.35
CA HIS A 382 11.69 -13.53 -18.94
C HIS A 382 10.34 -13.22 -18.30
N ALA A 383 9.93 -14.09 -17.37
CA ALA A 383 8.72 -13.90 -16.58
C ALA A 383 8.94 -14.35 -15.12
N ARG A 384 8.23 -13.69 -14.20
CA ARG A 384 8.20 -14.04 -12.78
C ARG A 384 6.81 -13.76 -12.23
N VAL A 385 6.26 -14.72 -11.49
CA VAL A 385 5.00 -14.57 -10.74
C VAL A 385 5.33 -14.44 -9.27
N SER A 386 4.90 -13.35 -8.65
CA SER A 386 5.03 -13.11 -7.21
C SER A 386 3.64 -13.10 -6.58
N ARG A 387 3.40 -14.02 -5.63
CA ARG A 387 2.11 -14.20 -4.96
C ARG A 387 2.12 -13.50 -3.60
N TRP A 388 1.07 -12.75 -3.34
CA TRP A 388 0.93 -11.94 -2.13
C TRP A 388 -0.40 -12.23 -1.43
N PRO A 389 -0.51 -13.34 -0.68
CA PRO A 389 -1.71 -13.70 0.05
C PRO A 389 -1.97 -12.68 1.17
N GLY A 390 -3.23 -12.25 1.31
CA GLY A 390 -3.63 -11.29 2.31
C GLY A 390 -2.85 -9.96 2.28
N ALA A 391 -2.37 -9.55 1.08
CA ALA A 391 -1.44 -8.44 0.97
C ALA A 391 -2.04 -7.09 1.37
N PHE A 392 -3.31 -6.87 1.02
CA PHE A 392 -3.97 -5.59 1.20
C PHE A 392 -5.13 -5.69 2.18
N PRO A 393 -4.98 -5.23 3.43
CA PRO A 393 -6.10 -5.11 4.37
C PRO A 393 -7.18 -4.21 3.77
N GLN A 394 -8.42 -4.65 3.85
CA GLN A 394 -9.54 -3.92 3.29
C GLN A 394 -10.22 -3.07 4.36
N TYR A 395 -10.03 -1.78 4.25
CA TYR A 395 -10.61 -0.80 5.17
C TYR A 395 -12.09 -0.60 4.85
N ARG A 396 -12.92 -1.49 5.37
CA ARG A 396 -14.37 -1.42 5.25
C ARG A 396 -14.92 -0.17 5.97
N PRO A 397 -16.16 0.26 5.67
CA PRO A 397 -16.82 1.32 6.42
C PRO A 397 -16.61 1.20 7.92
N HIS A 398 -16.30 2.32 8.59
CA HIS A 398 -16.00 2.40 10.03
C HIS A 398 -14.74 1.64 10.48
N HIS A 399 -13.77 1.42 9.57
CA HIS A 399 -12.52 0.72 9.90
C HIS A 399 -11.78 1.35 11.09
N ALA A 400 -11.64 2.67 11.12
CA ALA A 400 -10.94 3.37 12.19
C ALA A 400 -11.57 3.12 13.57
N ALA A 401 -12.91 3.12 13.66
CA ALA A 401 -13.62 2.82 14.90
C ALA A 401 -13.40 1.34 15.32
N ARG A 402 -13.38 0.43 14.35
CA ARG A 402 -13.09 -0.99 14.62
C ARG A 402 -11.68 -1.19 15.16
N VAL A 403 -10.69 -0.53 14.58
CA VAL A 403 -9.30 -0.57 15.07
C VAL A 403 -9.21 0.02 16.48
N ALA A 404 -9.81 1.18 16.71
CA ALA A 404 -9.82 1.81 18.04
C ALA A 404 -10.46 0.91 19.11
N THR A 405 -11.54 0.20 18.79
CA THR A 405 -12.16 -0.79 19.70
C THR A 405 -11.19 -1.93 20.02
N ALA A 406 -10.47 -2.44 19.02
CA ALA A 406 -9.47 -3.49 19.25
C ALA A 406 -8.32 -2.98 20.15
N GLU A 407 -7.80 -1.79 19.87
CA GLU A 407 -6.70 -1.18 20.66
C GLU A 407 -7.09 -0.89 22.09
N GLN A 408 -8.32 -0.39 22.34
CA GLN A 408 -8.84 -0.15 23.70
C GLN A 408 -8.99 -1.43 24.53
N ALA A 409 -9.18 -2.58 23.87
CA ALA A 409 -9.25 -3.87 24.54
C ALA A 409 -7.86 -4.46 24.89
N LEU A 410 -6.77 -3.91 24.32
CA LEU A 410 -5.43 -4.42 24.60
C LEU A 410 -4.98 -4.01 26.01
N PRO A 411 -4.50 -4.95 26.81
CA PRO A 411 -3.92 -4.61 28.11
C PRO A 411 -2.56 -3.93 27.95
N ALA A 412 -2.14 -3.23 28.99
CA ALA A 412 -0.83 -2.61 29.03
C ALA A 412 0.30 -3.61 28.75
N GLY A 413 1.33 -3.17 28.03
CA GLY A 413 2.43 -4.04 27.57
C GLY A 413 2.13 -4.85 26.30
N LEU A 414 0.95 -4.69 25.70
CA LEU A 414 0.61 -5.31 24.42
C LEU A 414 0.19 -4.24 23.41
N ALA A 415 0.80 -4.26 22.23
CA ALA A 415 0.49 -3.31 21.16
C ALA A 415 0.34 -4.01 19.80
N ILE A 416 -0.37 -3.36 18.89
CA ILE A 416 -0.48 -3.76 17.48
C ILE A 416 0.04 -2.64 16.59
N ALA A 417 0.67 -2.97 15.46
CA ALA A 417 1.12 -1.99 14.48
C ALA A 417 1.14 -2.59 13.07
N GLY A 418 1.05 -1.74 12.06
CA GLY A 418 1.21 -2.14 10.66
C GLY A 418 0.05 -1.81 9.75
N ALA A 419 0.14 -2.34 8.52
CA ALA A 419 -0.74 -2.02 7.41
C ALA A 419 -2.22 -2.31 7.68
N SER A 420 -2.54 -3.19 8.61
CA SER A 420 -3.93 -3.57 8.90
C SER A 420 -4.70 -2.52 9.70
N TYR A 421 -4.04 -1.48 10.24
CA TYR A 421 -4.62 -0.61 11.27
C TYR A 421 -4.71 0.86 10.85
N HIS A 422 -3.57 1.54 10.66
CA HIS A 422 -3.51 3.00 10.50
C HIS A 422 -2.93 3.47 9.15
N GLY A 423 -3.10 2.68 8.11
CA GLY A 423 -2.66 2.98 6.74
C GLY A 423 -1.73 1.91 6.17
N ILE A 424 -1.95 1.56 4.90
CA ILE A 424 -1.25 0.44 4.25
C ILE A 424 0.11 0.84 3.65
N GLY A 425 0.38 2.13 3.43
CA GLY A 425 1.64 2.57 2.82
C GLY A 425 2.84 2.40 3.76
N VAL A 426 4.03 2.19 3.19
CA VAL A 426 5.29 2.03 3.93
C VAL A 426 5.50 3.13 4.99
N PRO A 427 5.32 4.44 4.68
CA PRO A 427 5.45 5.48 5.69
C PRO A 427 4.44 5.36 6.84
N ALA A 428 3.21 4.90 6.56
CA ALA A 428 2.20 4.69 7.59
C ALA A 428 2.55 3.49 8.48
N CYS A 429 3.11 2.42 7.90
CA CYS A 429 3.62 1.27 8.64
C CYS A 429 4.76 1.67 9.59
N ILE A 430 5.72 2.48 9.11
CA ILE A 430 6.83 2.99 9.93
C ILE A 430 6.29 3.89 11.04
N ARG A 431 5.36 4.81 10.73
CA ARG A 431 4.74 5.67 11.74
C ARG A 431 4.08 4.85 12.85
N SER A 432 3.23 3.88 12.47
CA SER A 432 2.52 3.06 13.46
C SER A 432 3.48 2.23 14.32
N ALA A 433 4.58 1.76 13.71
CA ALA A 433 5.66 1.06 14.42
C ALA A 433 6.31 1.95 15.49
N GLN A 434 6.70 3.17 15.12
CA GLN A 434 7.32 4.13 16.03
C GLN A 434 6.37 4.57 17.15
N GLN A 435 5.08 4.76 16.85
CA GLN A 435 4.07 5.08 17.85
C GLN A 435 3.85 3.94 18.85
N ALA A 436 3.75 2.70 18.36
CA ALA A 436 3.62 1.53 19.22
C ALA A 436 4.88 1.29 20.06
N ALA A 437 6.07 1.48 19.48
CA ALA A 437 7.33 1.40 20.20
C ALA A 437 7.42 2.43 21.32
N ALA A 438 7.03 3.69 21.07
CA ALA A 438 7.00 4.74 22.09
C ALA A 438 6.02 4.43 23.24
N ALA A 439 4.83 3.91 22.93
CA ALA A 439 3.86 3.51 23.94
C ALA A 439 4.39 2.36 24.82
N LEU A 440 5.00 1.35 24.20
CA LEU A 440 5.60 0.25 24.94
C LEU A 440 6.82 0.69 25.74
N HIS A 441 7.62 1.62 25.25
CA HIS A 441 8.75 2.18 25.97
C HIS A 441 8.28 2.89 27.27
N THR A 442 7.25 3.72 27.17
CA THR A 442 6.63 4.37 28.34
C THR A 442 6.12 3.34 29.35
N PHE A 443 5.47 2.27 28.88
CA PHE A 443 5.02 1.19 29.77
C PHE A 443 6.19 0.49 30.46
N LEU A 444 7.26 0.16 29.73
CA LEU A 444 8.44 -0.52 30.29
C LEU A 444 9.13 0.33 31.36
N GLN A 445 9.14 1.65 31.24
CA GLN A 445 9.64 2.57 32.27
C GLN A 445 8.83 2.44 33.57
N THR A 446 7.50 2.41 33.46
CA THR A 446 6.62 2.31 34.66
C THR A 446 6.70 0.96 35.36
N VAL A 447 7.22 -0.07 34.72
CA VAL A 447 7.37 -1.41 35.31
C VAL A 447 8.77 -1.63 35.88
N ALA A 448 9.76 -0.85 35.44
CA ALA A 448 11.14 -0.87 35.93
C ALA A 448 11.31 -0.08 37.24
N ASP A 449 10.47 0.92 37.47
CA ASP A 449 10.34 1.69 38.72
C ASP A 449 9.50 0.90 39.76
#